data_94153e9dbfe0dc29269862c7442ecfdf
#
_entry.id   94153e9dbfe0dc29269862c7442ecfdf
#
_cell.length_a   1.000
_cell.length_b   1.000
_cell.length_c   1.000
_cell.angle_alpha   90.00
_cell.angle_beta   90.00
_cell.angle_gamma   90.00
#
_symmetry.space_group_name_H-M   'P 1'
#
loop_
_entity.id
_entity.type
_entity.pdbx_description
1 polymer ?
#
loop_
_entity_poly.entity_id
_entity_poly.type
_entity_poly.pdbx_seq_one_letter_code
_entity_poly.pdbx_strand_id
1 'polypeptide(L)'
;MVVAHGFGYQDGVFQVAEEFPEVNFAWAGGINRTAKNVGDYDQPFYQAAYPIGVLAGHMSKTGVLGSLSGFDIPVCHSMAEAFLAGAK
;
A
#
# COMPACT_ATOMS: atom_id res chain seq x y z
N MET A 1 11.27 19.39 5.49
CA MET A 1 10.70 18.01 5.42
C MET A 1 10.67 17.56 3.97
N VAL A 2 11.01 16.31 3.73
CA VAL A 2 10.94 15.69 2.41
C VAL A 2 9.91 14.56 2.45
N VAL A 3 9.02 14.53 1.46
CA VAL A 3 8.00 13.49 1.34
C VAL A 3 8.28 12.65 0.10
N ALA A 4 8.49 11.35 0.30
CA ALA A 4 8.70 10.40 -0.80
C ALA A 4 7.41 9.60 -0.99
N HIS A 5 6.67 9.92 -2.05
CA HIS A 5 5.37 9.33 -2.31
C HIS A 5 5.50 8.24 -3.37
N GLY A 6 5.76 7.04 -2.92
CA GLY A 6 5.87 5.87 -3.79
C GLY A 6 6.67 4.77 -3.11
N PHE A 7 6.24 3.53 -3.30
CA PHE A 7 6.90 2.39 -2.64
C PHE A 7 8.35 2.22 -3.11
N GLY A 8 8.65 2.53 -4.37
CA GLY A 8 9.98 2.37 -4.94
C GLY A 8 11.05 3.28 -4.36
N TYR A 9 10.67 4.29 -3.56
CA TYR A 9 11.63 5.18 -2.90
C TYR A 9 12.19 4.62 -1.60
N GLN A 10 11.79 3.42 -1.18
CA GLN A 10 12.12 2.87 0.13
C GLN A 10 13.62 2.93 0.45
N ASP A 11 14.44 2.28 -0.36
CA ASP A 11 15.87 2.18 -0.08
C ASP A 11 16.56 3.54 -0.18
N GLY A 12 16.17 4.35 -1.17
CA GLY A 12 16.73 5.68 -1.36
C GLY A 12 16.45 6.60 -0.19
N VAL A 13 15.22 6.59 0.33
CA VAL A 13 14.84 7.43 1.47
C VAL A 13 15.64 7.05 2.72
N PHE A 14 15.73 5.77 3.04
CA PHE A 14 16.45 5.34 4.24
C PHE A 14 17.96 5.60 4.13
N GLN A 15 18.53 5.46 2.94
CA GLN A 15 19.95 5.74 2.71
C GLN A 15 20.24 7.25 2.85
N VAL A 16 19.44 8.09 2.22
CA VAL A 16 19.63 9.55 2.25
C VAL A 16 19.36 10.10 3.66
N ALA A 17 18.39 9.52 4.37
CA ALA A 17 18.07 9.97 5.73
C ALA A 17 19.25 9.81 6.69
N GLU A 18 20.08 8.77 6.51
CA GLU A 18 21.29 8.58 7.32
C GLU A 18 22.33 9.68 7.05
N GLU A 19 22.40 10.19 5.81
CA GLU A 19 23.34 11.23 5.42
C GLU A 19 22.89 12.62 5.88
N PHE A 20 21.59 12.83 6.08
CA PHE A 20 21.00 14.11 6.45
C PHE A 20 20.11 13.97 7.70
N PRO A 21 20.71 13.70 8.88
CA PRO A 21 19.92 13.45 10.09
C PRO A 21 19.13 14.65 10.59
N GLU A 22 19.43 15.86 10.11
CA GLU A 22 18.71 17.08 10.46
C GLU A 22 17.42 17.28 9.66
N VAL A 23 17.24 16.53 8.57
CA VAL A 23 16.08 16.64 7.72
C VAL A 23 15.09 15.51 8.06
N ASN A 24 13.82 15.87 8.18
CA ASN A 24 12.77 14.90 8.41
C ASN A 24 12.22 14.39 7.07
N PHE A 25 12.01 13.09 7.00
CA PHE A 25 11.50 12.40 5.81
C PHE A 25 10.20 11.69 6.15
N ALA A 26 9.27 11.68 5.20
CA ALA A 26 8.05 10.88 5.26
C ALA A 26 7.98 10.02 4.00
N TRP A 27 7.63 8.76 4.17
CA TRP A 27 7.61 7.80 3.07
C TRP A 27 6.28 7.05 3.05
N ALA A 28 5.70 6.91 1.86
CA ALA A 28 4.43 6.20 1.66
C ALA A 28 4.70 4.70 1.51
N GLY A 29 4.94 4.01 2.62
CA GLY A 29 5.27 2.59 2.61
C GLY A 29 4.17 1.69 3.12
N GLY A 30 3.65 1.98 4.30
CA GLY A 30 2.61 1.18 4.92
C GLY A 30 3.07 -0.16 5.48
N ILE A 31 4.38 -0.33 5.71
CA ILE A 31 4.95 -1.57 6.24
C ILE A 31 5.59 -1.39 7.62
N ASN A 32 5.37 -0.24 8.25
CA ASN A 32 5.91 0.10 9.57
C ASN A 32 7.43 0.12 9.64
N ARG A 33 8.10 0.42 8.53
CA ARG A 33 9.55 0.60 8.52
C ARG A 33 9.87 2.07 8.77
N THR A 34 10.49 2.36 9.92
CA THR A 34 10.83 3.73 10.31
C THR A 34 12.29 3.83 10.72
N ALA A 35 12.80 5.05 10.75
CA ALA A 35 14.11 5.38 11.26
C ALA A 35 14.01 6.64 12.11
N LYS A 36 15.13 7.11 12.68
CA LYS A 36 15.13 8.25 13.61
C LYS A 36 14.45 9.48 13.02
N ASN A 37 14.67 9.77 11.73
CA ASN A 37 14.12 10.92 11.02
C ASN A 37 13.24 10.54 9.84
N VAL A 38 12.79 9.29 9.76
CA VAL A 38 11.90 8.79 8.69
C VAL A 38 10.61 8.27 9.33
N GLY A 39 9.49 8.82 8.89
CA GLY A 39 8.17 8.32 9.23
C GLY A 39 7.56 7.57 8.06
N ASP A 40 6.84 6.49 8.35
CA ASP A 40 6.10 5.73 7.39
C ASP A 40 4.61 6.08 7.50
N TYR A 41 3.95 6.33 6.39
CA TYR A 41 2.51 6.56 6.38
C TYR A 41 1.83 5.62 5.38
N ASP A 42 0.56 5.33 5.63
CA ASP A 42 -0.20 4.38 4.85
C ASP A 42 -1.57 4.94 4.50
N GLN A 43 -2.09 4.48 3.39
CA GLN A 43 -3.49 4.67 3.01
C GLN A 43 -4.17 3.30 3.04
N PRO A 44 -5.26 3.14 3.81
CA PRO A 44 -5.90 1.83 3.92
C PRO A 44 -6.74 1.52 2.68
N PHE A 45 -6.08 1.22 1.57
CA PHE A 45 -6.74 0.93 0.30
C PHE A 45 -7.71 -0.24 0.37
N TYR A 46 -7.50 -1.16 1.32
CA TYR A 46 -8.41 -2.29 1.50
C TYR A 46 -9.84 -1.83 1.84
N GLN A 47 -10.00 -0.67 2.44
CA GLN A 47 -11.32 -0.12 2.74
C GLN A 47 -12.09 0.26 1.48
N ALA A 48 -11.39 0.67 0.42
CA ALA A 48 -11.99 0.92 -0.88
C ALA A 48 -12.14 -0.37 -1.70
N ALA A 49 -11.24 -1.31 -1.52
CA ALA A 49 -11.24 -2.57 -2.26
C ALA A 49 -12.45 -3.44 -1.92
N TYR A 50 -12.91 -3.42 -0.68
CA TYR A 50 -14.05 -4.20 -0.23
C TYR A 50 -15.35 -3.86 -1.01
N PRO A 51 -15.80 -2.59 -1.04
CA PRO A 51 -17.01 -2.25 -1.82
C PRO A 51 -16.84 -2.47 -3.32
N ILE A 52 -15.63 -2.31 -3.86
CA ILE A 52 -15.36 -2.65 -5.25
C ILE A 52 -15.54 -4.15 -5.49
N GLY A 53 -15.11 -4.97 -4.55
CA GLY A 53 -15.34 -6.41 -4.59
C GLY A 53 -16.81 -6.77 -4.56
N VAL A 54 -17.60 -6.10 -3.73
CA VAL A 54 -19.06 -6.30 -3.67
C VAL A 54 -19.68 -5.99 -5.04
N LEU A 55 -19.29 -4.88 -5.65
CA LEU A 55 -19.79 -4.51 -6.98
C LEU A 55 -19.40 -5.56 -8.04
N ALA A 56 -18.15 -6.00 -8.02
CA ALA A 56 -17.67 -7.01 -8.96
C ALA A 56 -18.41 -8.34 -8.82
N GLY A 57 -18.69 -8.74 -7.58
CA GLY A 57 -19.44 -9.96 -7.30
C GLY A 57 -20.85 -9.90 -7.86
N HIS A 58 -21.52 -8.75 -7.75
CA HIS A 58 -22.84 -8.56 -8.29
C HIS A 58 -22.87 -8.50 -9.82
N MET A 59 -21.82 -7.97 -10.43
CA MET A 59 -21.74 -7.82 -11.90
C MET A 59 -21.25 -9.07 -12.61
N SER A 60 -20.56 -9.98 -11.91
CA SER A 60 -20.00 -11.17 -12.52
C SER A 60 -21.09 -12.16 -12.91
N LYS A 61 -21.04 -12.60 -14.16
CA LYS A 61 -21.98 -13.61 -14.67
C LYS A 61 -21.50 -15.04 -14.50
N THR A 62 -20.18 -15.23 -14.40
CA THR A 62 -19.57 -16.56 -14.29
C THR A 62 -19.25 -16.95 -12.85
N GLY A 63 -19.23 -15.98 -11.93
CA GLY A 63 -18.79 -16.19 -10.55
C GLY A 63 -17.28 -16.33 -10.40
N VAL A 64 -16.52 -16.08 -11.46
CA VAL A 64 -15.05 -16.15 -11.43
C VAL A 64 -14.48 -14.76 -11.56
N LEU A 65 -13.66 -14.36 -10.57
CA LEU A 65 -13.01 -13.05 -10.52
C LEU A 65 -11.51 -13.23 -10.31
N GLY A 66 -10.72 -12.29 -10.82
CA GLY A 66 -9.29 -12.30 -10.65
C GLY A 66 -8.78 -10.95 -10.16
N SER A 67 -7.62 -10.97 -9.53
CA SER A 67 -6.94 -9.78 -9.06
C SER A 67 -5.49 -9.80 -9.51
N LEU A 68 -5.01 -8.68 -10.00
CA LEU A 68 -3.62 -8.52 -10.43
C LEU A 68 -3.01 -7.35 -9.67
N SER A 69 -1.87 -7.59 -9.06
CA SER A 69 -1.13 -6.58 -8.30
C SER A 69 0.26 -6.38 -8.88
N GLY A 70 0.82 -5.18 -8.68
CA GLY A 70 2.15 -4.86 -9.17
C GLY A 70 3.28 -5.48 -8.37
N PHE A 71 3.09 -5.66 -7.07
CA PHE A 71 4.11 -6.17 -6.16
C PHE A 71 3.51 -7.15 -5.16
N ASP A 72 4.36 -8.05 -4.67
CA ASP A 72 4.03 -8.97 -3.59
C ASP A 72 4.36 -8.32 -2.23
N ILE A 73 3.52 -7.36 -1.84
CA ILE A 73 3.69 -6.57 -0.61
C ILE A 73 2.40 -6.59 0.22
N PRO A 74 2.49 -6.32 1.55
CA PRO A 74 1.30 -6.40 2.43
C PRO A 74 0.12 -5.54 1.99
N VAL A 75 0.37 -4.36 1.43
CA VAL A 75 -0.69 -3.47 0.95
C VAL A 75 -1.48 -4.13 -0.19
N CYS A 76 -0.80 -4.76 -1.14
CA CYS A 76 -1.44 -5.44 -2.25
C CYS A 76 -2.22 -6.68 -1.77
N HIS A 77 -1.65 -7.42 -0.81
CA HIS A 77 -2.35 -8.57 -0.23
C HIS A 77 -3.63 -8.16 0.49
N SER A 78 -3.60 -7.09 1.28
CA SER A 78 -4.78 -6.62 2.00
C SER A 78 -5.87 -6.15 1.04
N MET A 79 -5.50 -5.49 -0.06
CA MET A 79 -6.46 -5.08 -1.08
C MET A 79 -7.10 -6.29 -1.76
N ALA A 80 -6.30 -7.29 -2.13
CA ALA A 80 -6.81 -8.49 -2.80
C ALA A 80 -7.75 -9.27 -1.89
N GLU A 81 -7.40 -9.42 -0.61
CA GLU A 81 -8.22 -10.12 0.36
C GLU A 81 -9.54 -9.39 0.62
N ALA A 82 -9.50 -8.06 0.75
CA ALA A 82 -10.70 -7.26 0.93
C ALA A 82 -11.62 -7.34 -0.30
N PHE A 83 -11.04 -7.31 -1.49
CA PHE A 83 -11.79 -7.47 -2.73
C PHE A 83 -12.50 -8.82 -2.77
N LEU A 84 -11.78 -9.91 -2.47
CA LEU A 84 -12.35 -11.25 -2.45
C LEU A 84 -13.46 -11.37 -1.40
N ALA A 85 -13.26 -10.82 -0.21
CA ALA A 85 -14.27 -10.84 0.84
C ALA A 85 -15.54 -10.11 0.41
N GLY A 86 -15.40 -8.98 -0.27
CA GLY A 86 -16.54 -8.24 -0.80
C GLY A 86 -17.27 -8.97 -1.92
N ALA A 87 -16.52 -9.72 -2.73
CA ALA A 87 -17.09 -10.44 -3.89
C ALA A 87 -17.88 -11.69 -3.50
N LYS A 88 -17.66 -12.19 -2.30
CA LYS A 88 -18.44 -13.31 -1.79
C LYS A 88 -19.82 -12.85 -1.32
#